data_6cfa597ae5b4aa9897d25426c5849ec5
#
_entry.id   6cfa597ae5b4aa9897d25426c5849ec5
#
_cell.length_a   1.000
_cell.length_b   1.000
_cell.length_c   1.000
_cell.angle_alpha   90.00
_cell.angle_beta   90.00
_cell.angle_gamma   90.00
#
_symmetry.space_group_name_H-M   'P 1'
#
loop_
_entity.id
_entity.type
_entity.pdbx_description
1 polymer ?
#
loop_
_entity_poly.entity_id
_entity_poly.type
_entity_poly.pdbx_seq_one_letter_code
_entity_poly.pdbx_strand_id
1 'polypeptide(L)'
;MPSTLTMETYRVKIQRGLIERLGLEILRLNDNIDNEILLITDIENSNLYLQKIIMNLQEYPRNAGMKLRFCELIINSCEDAKNFEAVSNLLEKMAELGLSKKCIVACLGNDVVCSVAGFAARCFSVRLVPVPVTLSAMIEASSGGSALLNLNAGKNLAAMPYAPSLVLCDTECLKDSPCYE
;
A
#
# COMPACT_ATOMS: atom_id res chain seq x y z
N MET A 1 -17.90 32.39 -10.08
CA MET A 1 -18.52 31.17 -9.56
C MET A 1 -17.50 30.51 -8.63
N PRO A 2 -17.80 30.19 -7.38
CA PRO A 2 -16.87 29.49 -6.53
C PRO A 2 -16.71 28.05 -7.07
N SER A 3 -15.48 27.69 -7.46
CA SER A 3 -15.12 26.32 -7.80
C SER A 3 -15.10 25.50 -6.52
N THR A 4 -16.08 24.64 -6.32
CA THR A 4 -16.07 23.69 -5.21
C THR A 4 -15.07 22.59 -5.55
N LEU A 5 -13.91 22.60 -4.92
CA LEU A 5 -13.00 21.46 -4.91
C LEU A 5 -13.60 20.38 -4.00
N THR A 6 -14.14 19.33 -4.60
CA THR A 6 -14.55 18.14 -3.84
C THR A 6 -13.28 17.35 -3.57
N MET A 7 -12.76 17.42 -2.35
CA MET A 7 -11.70 16.50 -1.92
C MET A 7 -12.35 15.13 -1.71
N GLU A 8 -11.83 14.10 -2.38
CA GLU A 8 -12.18 12.73 -2.05
C GLU A 8 -11.71 12.45 -0.62
N THR A 9 -12.65 12.17 0.28
CA THR A 9 -12.35 11.83 1.67
C THR A 9 -12.05 10.34 1.76
N TYR A 10 -10.90 9.99 2.30
CA TYR A 10 -10.53 8.61 2.63
C TYR A 10 -10.34 8.45 4.13
N ARG A 11 -10.40 7.21 4.61
CA ARG A 11 -10.25 6.90 6.03
C ARG A 11 -8.80 6.67 6.37
N VAL A 12 -8.34 7.24 7.47
CA VAL A 12 -7.05 6.95 8.09
C VAL A 12 -7.31 6.26 9.43
N LYS A 13 -6.72 5.11 9.65
CA LYS A 13 -6.81 4.38 10.90
C LYS A 13 -5.44 4.33 11.55
N ILE A 14 -5.33 4.88 12.75
CA ILE A 14 -4.11 4.92 13.54
C ILE A 14 -4.35 4.10 14.79
N GLN A 15 -3.70 2.95 14.89
CA GLN A 15 -3.88 2.04 16.01
C GLN A 15 -2.71 1.08 16.08
N ARG A 16 -2.46 0.53 17.26
CA ARG A 16 -1.49 -0.53 17.52
C ARG A 16 -1.99 -1.88 16.98
N GLY A 17 -1.10 -2.67 16.36
CA GLY A 17 -1.40 -4.03 15.90
C GLY A 17 -2.31 -4.10 14.66
N LEU A 18 -2.27 -3.08 13.78
CA LEU A 18 -3.06 -3.06 12.55
C LEU A 18 -2.50 -3.99 11.48
N ILE A 19 -1.18 -4.17 11.40
CA ILE A 19 -0.53 -5.06 10.43
C ILE A 19 -1.01 -6.49 10.64
N GLU A 20 -1.11 -6.93 11.88
CA GLU A 20 -1.61 -8.27 12.21
C GLU A 20 -3.08 -8.47 11.80
N ARG A 21 -3.84 -7.40 11.64
CA ARG A 21 -5.26 -7.39 11.22
C ARG A 21 -5.47 -6.90 9.80
N LEU A 22 -4.39 -6.75 9.03
CA LEU A 22 -4.45 -6.18 7.67
C LEU A 22 -5.54 -6.84 6.82
N GLY A 23 -5.59 -8.15 6.79
CA GLY A 23 -6.61 -8.89 6.03
C GLY A 23 -8.04 -8.55 6.46
N LEU A 24 -8.29 -8.47 7.76
CA LEU A 24 -9.59 -8.10 8.31
C LEU A 24 -9.98 -6.67 7.91
N GLU A 25 -9.04 -5.74 7.99
CA GLU A 25 -9.30 -4.34 7.65
C GLU A 25 -9.57 -4.17 6.15
N ILE A 26 -8.87 -4.92 5.28
CA ILE A 26 -9.12 -4.94 3.84
C ILE A 26 -10.50 -5.55 3.55
N LEU A 27 -10.83 -6.68 4.15
CA LEU A 27 -12.12 -7.35 3.95
C LEU A 27 -13.31 -6.51 4.43
N ARG A 28 -13.11 -5.64 5.41
CA ARG A 28 -14.12 -4.67 5.87
C ARG A 28 -14.35 -3.50 4.92
N LEU A 29 -13.49 -3.28 3.95
CA LEU A 29 -13.71 -2.26 2.90
C LEU A 29 -14.86 -2.61 1.94
N ASN A 30 -15.39 -3.75 2.09
CA ASN A 30 -16.50 -4.47 1.55
C ASN A 30 -17.47 -3.71 0.62
N ASP A 31 -17.11 -3.54 -0.64
CA ASP A 31 -18.05 -3.31 -1.72
C ASP A 31 -17.42 -3.80 -3.03
N ASN A 32 -17.77 -5.01 -3.48
CA ASN A 32 -17.30 -5.60 -4.72
C ASN A 32 -15.78 -5.91 -4.83
N ILE A 33 -15.20 -6.53 -3.78
CA ILE A 33 -13.82 -7.05 -3.85
C ILE A 33 -13.87 -8.48 -4.39
N ASP A 34 -13.07 -8.79 -5.39
CA ASP A 34 -12.85 -10.16 -5.87
C ASP A 34 -11.87 -10.89 -4.95
N ASN A 35 -12.07 -10.92 -3.64
CA ASN A 35 -11.24 -11.66 -2.68
C ASN A 35 -9.78 -11.84 -3.11
N GLU A 36 -9.19 -10.79 -3.71
CA GLU A 36 -7.86 -10.79 -4.29
C GLU A 36 -7.05 -9.64 -3.68
N ILE A 37 -5.95 -10.00 -3.02
CA ILE A 37 -5.05 -9.05 -2.34
C ILE A 37 -3.65 -9.25 -2.91
N LEU A 38 -3.05 -8.15 -3.38
CA LEU A 38 -1.64 -8.06 -3.68
C LEU A 38 -0.95 -7.27 -2.57
N LEU A 39 -0.01 -7.89 -1.86
CA LEU A 39 0.90 -7.21 -0.95
C LEU A 39 2.16 -6.78 -1.73
N ILE A 40 2.45 -5.49 -1.72
CA ILE A 40 3.72 -4.94 -2.21
C ILE A 40 4.52 -4.48 -1.00
N THR A 41 5.73 -4.99 -0.86
CA THR A 41 6.58 -4.70 0.30
C THR A 41 8.07 -4.76 -0.10
N ASP A 42 8.96 -4.46 0.82
CA ASP A 42 10.40 -4.71 0.70
C ASP A 42 10.82 -5.95 1.50
N ILE A 43 12.07 -6.35 1.33
CA ILE A 43 12.58 -7.59 1.93
C ILE A 43 12.61 -7.54 3.46
N GLU A 44 12.87 -6.38 4.06
CA GLU A 44 12.95 -6.23 5.52
C GLU A 44 11.56 -6.37 6.14
N ASN A 45 10.58 -5.64 5.59
CA ASN A 45 9.20 -5.71 6.06
C ASN A 45 8.53 -7.05 5.75
N SER A 46 8.87 -7.70 4.62
CA SER A 46 8.44 -9.07 4.34
C SER A 46 8.90 -10.02 5.44
N ASN A 47 10.19 -9.99 5.78
CA ASN A 47 10.74 -10.86 6.84
C ASN A 47 10.10 -10.62 8.21
N LEU A 48 9.74 -9.38 8.54
CA LEU A 48 9.16 -9.03 9.84
C LEU A 48 7.67 -9.36 9.95
N TYR A 49 6.90 -9.17 8.89
CA TYR A 49 5.45 -9.10 8.98
C TYR A 49 4.70 -10.12 8.12
N LEU A 50 5.31 -10.66 7.04
CA LEU A 50 4.60 -11.50 6.07
C LEU A 50 3.92 -12.70 6.70
N GLN A 51 4.62 -13.44 7.57
CA GLN A 51 4.04 -14.63 8.20
C GLN A 51 2.81 -14.30 9.05
N LYS A 52 2.87 -13.21 9.81
CA LYS A 52 1.74 -12.75 10.63
C LYS A 52 0.54 -12.36 9.75
N ILE A 53 0.80 -11.66 8.63
CA ILE A 53 -0.23 -11.28 7.67
C ILE A 53 -0.88 -12.51 7.05
N ILE A 54 -0.07 -13.48 6.60
CA ILE A 54 -0.58 -14.72 5.97
C ILE A 54 -1.42 -15.54 6.96
N MET A 55 -0.97 -15.70 8.20
CA MET A 55 -1.72 -16.42 9.23
C MET A 55 -3.10 -15.81 9.43
N ASN A 56 -3.17 -14.50 9.59
CA ASN A 56 -4.45 -13.79 9.77
C ASN A 56 -5.34 -13.85 8.52
N LEU A 57 -4.75 -13.74 7.32
CA LEU A 57 -5.48 -13.89 6.08
C LEU A 57 -6.05 -15.29 5.88
N GLN A 58 -5.38 -16.34 6.38
CA GLN A 58 -5.84 -17.72 6.27
C GLN A 58 -6.94 -18.08 7.28
N GLU A 59 -6.92 -17.47 8.45
CA GLU A 59 -7.93 -17.74 9.50
C GLU A 59 -9.29 -17.13 9.14
N TYR A 60 -9.31 -15.93 8.61
CA TYR A 60 -10.55 -15.18 8.37
C TYR A 60 -11.43 -15.74 7.23
N PRO A 61 -10.90 -16.10 6.04
CA PRO A 61 -11.72 -16.66 4.96
C PRO A 61 -12.29 -18.03 5.26
N ARG A 62 -11.62 -18.85 6.09
CA ARG A 62 -12.11 -20.17 6.49
C ARG A 62 -13.43 -20.06 7.27
N ASN A 63 -13.55 -19.04 8.09
CA ASN A 63 -14.75 -18.79 8.88
C ASN A 63 -15.92 -18.22 8.05
N ALA A 64 -15.61 -17.62 6.88
CA ALA A 64 -16.59 -16.99 6.00
C ALA A 64 -16.91 -17.78 4.72
N GLY A 65 -16.27 -18.92 4.49
CA GLY A 65 -16.46 -19.74 3.27
C GLY A 65 -15.90 -19.08 2.00
N MET A 66 -15.07 -18.05 2.10
CA MET A 66 -14.56 -17.29 0.98
C MET A 66 -13.17 -17.79 0.56
N LYS A 67 -12.94 -17.93 -0.76
CA LYS A 67 -11.59 -18.15 -1.31
C LYS A 67 -10.89 -16.81 -1.46
N LEU A 68 -9.78 -16.61 -0.75
CA LEU A 68 -8.92 -15.44 -0.89
C LEU A 68 -7.70 -15.81 -1.75
N ARG A 69 -7.45 -15.06 -2.81
CA ARG A 69 -6.20 -15.10 -3.56
C ARG A 69 -5.27 -14.06 -2.97
N PHE A 70 -4.12 -14.49 -2.46
CA PHE A 70 -3.08 -13.62 -1.92
C PHE A 70 -1.82 -13.77 -2.74
N CYS A 71 -1.26 -12.65 -3.20
CA CYS A 71 0.01 -12.57 -3.90
C CYS A 71 0.91 -11.57 -3.17
N GLU A 72 2.22 -11.78 -3.24
CA GLU A 72 3.23 -10.88 -2.72
C GLU A 72 4.19 -10.47 -3.84
N LEU A 73 4.59 -9.20 -3.86
CA LEU A 73 5.68 -8.68 -4.66
C LEU A 73 6.65 -7.90 -3.78
N ILE A 74 7.91 -8.29 -3.84
CA ILE A 74 9.00 -7.60 -3.15
C ILE A 74 9.62 -6.60 -4.12
N ILE A 75 9.76 -5.34 -3.67
CA ILE A 75 10.41 -4.28 -4.42
C ILE A 75 11.56 -3.68 -3.61
N ASN A 76 12.43 -2.95 -4.27
CA ASN A 76 13.51 -2.22 -3.61
C ASN A 76 12.95 -0.96 -2.91
N SER A 77 13.34 -0.74 -1.66
CA SER A 77 12.91 0.40 -0.83
C SER A 77 13.97 1.52 -0.74
N CYS A 78 15.08 1.43 -1.49
CA CYS A 78 16.07 2.50 -1.55
C CYS A 78 15.52 3.72 -2.31
N GLU A 79 15.97 4.92 -1.94
CA GLU A 79 15.55 6.17 -2.58
C GLU A 79 15.74 6.17 -4.12
N ASP A 80 16.81 5.54 -4.62
CA ASP A 80 17.10 5.43 -6.05
C ASP A 80 16.08 4.56 -6.81
N ALA A 81 15.34 3.71 -6.12
CA ALA A 81 14.26 2.90 -6.69
C ALA A 81 12.92 3.68 -6.81
N LYS A 82 12.85 4.92 -6.31
CA LYS A 82 11.66 5.77 -6.39
C LYS A 82 11.54 6.42 -7.77
N ASN A 83 11.40 5.62 -8.82
CA ASN A 83 11.49 6.05 -10.22
C ASN A 83 10.47 5.34 -11.13
N PHE A 84 10.36 5.78 -12.38
CA PHE A 84 9.46 5.18 -13.37
C PHE A 84 9.85 3.75 -13.79
N GLU A 85 11.12 3.38 -13.73
CA GLU A 85 11.57 2.03 -14.06
C GLU A 85 11.01 1.03 -13.05
N ALA A 86 11.08 1.35 -11.75
CA ALA A 86 10.47 0.52 -10.72
C ALA A 86 8.96 0.37 -10.88
N VAL A 87 8.27 1.44 -11.26
CA VAL A 87 6.82 1.42 -11.56
C VAL A 87 6.53 0.53 -12.77
N SER A 88 7.30 0.67 -13.86
CA SER A 88 7.13 -0.15 -15.08
C SER A 88 7.30 -1.64 -14.77
N ASN A 89 8.39 -1.98 -14.07
CA ASN A 89 8.67 -3.36 -13.66
C ASN A 89 7.57 -3.94 -12.76
N LEU A 90 7.01 -3.12 -11.87
CA LEU A 90 5.90 -3.52 -11.01
C LEU A 90 4.61 -3.76 -11.81
N LEU A 91 4.30 -2.90 -12.78
CA LEU A 91 3.14 -3.05 -13.66
C LEU A 91 3.20 -4.32 -14.49
N GLU A 92 4.37 -4.66 -15.05
CA GLU A 92 4.57 -5.92 -15.78
C GLU A 92 4.28 -7.13 -14.87
N LYS A 93 4.85 -7.16 -13.67
CA LYS A 93 4.59 -8.22 -12.70
C LYS A 93 3.11 -8.31 -12.30
N MET A 94 2.44 -7.18 -12.12
CA MET A 94 1.00 -7.16 -11.83
C MET A 94 0.17 -7.73 -13.01
N ALA A 95 0.59 -7.45 -14.24
CA ALA A 95 -0.05 -7.98 -15.44
C ALA A 95 0.20 -9.50 -15.59
N GLU A 96 1.43 -9.97 -15.36
CA GLU A 96 1.79 -11.39 -15.36
C GLU A 96 1.01 -12.20 -14.32
N LEU A 97 0.74 -11.62 -13.16
CA LEU A 97 -0.11 -12.23 -12.14
C LEU A 97 -1.59 -12.34 -12.57
N GLY A 98 -2.00 -11.67 -13.64
CA GLY A 98 -3.39 -11.68 -14.10
C GLY A 98 -4.36 -11.13 -13.07
N LEU A 99 -3.99 -10.05 -12.37
CA LEU A 99 -4.81 -9.45 -11.33
C LEU A 99 -6.09 -8.83 -11.90
N SER A 100 -7.19 -9.01 -11.19
CA SER A 100 -8.45 -8.36 -11.56
C SER A 100 -8.42 -6.86 -11.22
N LYS A 101 -9.30 -6.09 -11.90
CA LYS A 101 -9.49 -4.66 -11.57
C LYS A 101 -10.16 -4.41 -10.21
N LYS A 102 -10.64 -5.47 -9.58
CA LYS A 102 -11.21 -5.44 -8.23
C LYS A 102 -10.20 -5.88 -7.14
N CYS A 103 -8.98 -6.23 -7.55
CA CYS A 103 -7.88 -6.50 -6.62
C CYS A 103 -7.65 -5.30 -5.69
N ILE A 104 -7.28 -5.59 -4.46
CA ILE A 104 -6.76 -4.58 -3.54
C ILE A 104 -5.24 -4.73 -3.46
N VAL A 105 -4.55 -3.65 -3.74
CA VAL A 105 -3.11 -3.52 -3.49
C VAL A 105 -2.91 -2.98 -2.09
N ALA A 106 -2.26 -3.73 -1.22
CA ALA A 106 -1.74 -3.25 0.06
C ALA A 106 -0.24 -2.97 -0.11
N CYS A 107 0.24 -1.79 0.25
CA CYS A 107 1.67 -1.49 0.23
C CYS A 107 2.19 -1.30 1.66
N LEU A 108 3.07 -2.20 2.07
CA LEU A 108 3.68 -2.22 3.41
C LEU A 108 5.14 -1.80 3.29
N GLY A 109 5.49 -0.61 3.78
CA GLY A 109 6.87 -0.13 3.70
C GLY A 109 7.03 1.36 3.98
N ASN A 110 8.20 1.87 3.61
CA ASN A 110 8.54 3.28 3.70
C ASN A 110 7.86 4.10 2.58
N ASP A 111 8.20 5.37 2.46
CA ASP A 111 7.67 6.29 1.44
C ASP A 111 8.00 5.86 0.00
N VAL A 112 9.15 5.21 -0.24
CA VAL A 112 9.52 4.68 -1.56
C VAL A 112 8.56 3.57 -1.98
N VAL A 113 8.35 2.59 -1.11
CA VAL A 113 7.41 1.48 -1.36
C VAL A 113 5.99 2.01 -1.58
N CYS A 114 5.52 2.90 -0.71
CA CYS A 114 4.18 3.48 -0.82
C CYS A 114 4.02 4.31 -2.10
N SER A 115 5.04 5.07 -2.52
CA SER A 115 5.00 5.87 -3.74
C SER A 115 5.00 5.03 -5.01
N VAL A 116 5.92 4.06 -5.12
CA VAL A 116 6.00 3.17 -6.30
C VAL A 116 4.73 2.34 -6.44
N ALA A 117 4.26 1.74 -5.33
CA ALA A 117 3.03 0.96 -5.33
C ALA A 117 1.78 1.82 -5.61
N GLY A 118 1.72 3.03 -5.05
CA GLY A 118 0.62 3.97 -5.29
C GLY A 118 0.53 4.40 -6.75
N PHE A 119 1.67 4.71 -7.37
CA PHE A 119 1.75 5.06 -8.78
C PHE A 119 1.30 3.90 -9.67
N ALA A 120 1.82 2.69 -9.41
CA ALA A 120 1.46 1.49 -10.14
C ALA A 120 -0.03 1.13 -9.96
N ALA A 121 -0.56 1.18 -8.74
CA ALA A 121 -1.98 0.89 -8.47
C ALA A 121 -2.90 1.86 -9.22
N ARG A 122 -2.54 3.15 -9.30
CA ARG A 122 -3.30 4.14 -10.08
C ARG A 122 -3.25 3.86 -11.57
N CYS A 123 -2.08 3.56 -12.12
CA CYS A 123 -1.93 3.17 -13.52
C CYS A 123 -2.71 1.88 -13.85
N PHE A 124 -2.68 0.90 -12.95
CA PHE A 124 -3.40 -0.36 -13.10
C PHE A 124 -4.91 -0.23 -12.82
N SER A 125 -5.37 0.91 -12.30
CA SER A 125 -6.76 1.21 -11.94
C SER A 125 -7.33 0.23 -10.89
N VAL A 126 -6.56 -0.06 -9.86
CA VAL A 126 -6.96 -0.89 -8.70
C VAL A 126 -6.98 -0.05 -7.42
N ARG A 127 -7.63 -0.57 -6.39
CA ARG A 127 -7.70 0.08 -5.08
C ARG A 127 -6.38 -0.08 -4.32
N LEU A 128 -6.00 0.96 -3.55
CA LEU A 128 -4.79 0.97 -2.76
C LEU A 128 -5.10 1.13 -1.27
N VAL A 129 -4.37 0.38 -0.46
CA VAL A 129 -4.34 0.47 1.01
C VAL A 129 -2.89 0.64 1.46
N PRO A 130 -2.41 1.87 1.68
CA PRO A 130 -1.10 2.11 2.26
C PRO A 130 -1.04 1.62 3.73
N VAL A 131 0.07 0.96 4.04
CA VAL A 131 0.44 0.49 5.39
C VAL A 131 1.86 1.01 5.67
N PRO A 132 2.02 2.32 5.86
CA PRO A 132 3.32 2.93 6.07
C PRO A 132 3.93 2.48 7.40
N VAL A 133 5.25 2.18 7.40
CA VAL A 133 5.97 1.71 8.59
C VAL A 133 6.91 2.75 9.21
N THR A 134 7.12 3.89 8.54
CA THR A 134 7.90 5.00 9.07
C THR A 134 7.00 6.19 9.38
N LEU A 135 7.40 7.04 10.34
CA LEU A 135 6.62 8.22 10.70
C LEU A 135 6.44 9.18 9.51
N SER A 136 7.47 9.39 8.71
CA SER A 136 7.42 10.22 7.50
C SER A 136 6.37 9.67 6.52
N ALA A 137 6.43 8.37 6.20
CA ALA A 137 5.48 7.73 5.31
C ALA A 137 4.04 7.75 5.88
N MET A 138 3.85 7.63 7.19
CA MET A 138 2.55 7.77 7.85
C MET A 138 1.96 9.16 7.66
N ILE A 139 2.76 10.20 7.83
CA ILE A 139 2.35 11.60 7.63
C ILE A 139 1.98 11.83 6.17
N GLU A 140 2.84 11.41 5.22
CA GLU A 140 2.61 11.57 3.78
C GLU A 140 1.34 10.85 3.33
N ALA A 141 1.17 9.58 3.68
CA ALA A 141 0.00 8.80 3.30
C ALA A 141 -1.31 9.33 3.91
N SER A 142 -1.22 9.95 5.10
CA SER A 142 -2.40 10.47 5.81
C SER A 142 -2.81 11.87 5.39
N SER A 143 -1.89 12.67 4.83
CA SER A 143 -2.10 14.10 4.58
C SER A 143 -2.40 14.47 3.14
N GLY A 144 -2.34 13.54 2.17
CA GLY A 144 -2.52 14.05 0.81
C GLY A 144 -2.50 13.14 -0.35
N GLY A 145 -2.84 12.02 -0.49
CA GLY A 145 -3.23 11.28 -1.70
C GLY A 145 -2.38 11.53 -2.96
N SER A 146 -1.06 11.53 -2.86
CA SER A 146 -0.17 11.60 -4.02
C SER A 146 0.95 10.59 -3.90
N ALA A 147 1.17 9.83 -4.98
CA ALA A 147 2.38 9.06 -5.17
C ALA A 147 3.43 9.94 -5.86
N LEU A 148 4.63 9.98 -5.33
CA LEU A 148 5.71 10.85 -5.81
C LEU A 148 6.87 10.02 -6.34
N LEU A 149 7.41 10.39 -7.50
CA LEU A 149 8.58 9.74 -8.07
C LEU A 149 9.69 10.75 -8.34
N ASN A 150 10.91 10.25 -8.31
CA ASN A 150 12.10 11.00 -8.65
C ASN A 150 12.31 11.02 -10.17
N LEU A 151 12.85 12.12 -10.65
CA LEU A 151 13.34 12.28 -12.01
C LEU A 151 14.84 12.55 -11.97
N ASN A 152 15.52 12.45 -13.11
CA ASN A 152 16.93 12.83 -13.21
C ASN A 152 17.18 14.30 -12.79
N ALA A 153 16.18 15.15 -12.95
CA ALA A 153 16.24 16.57 -12.57
C ALA A 153 16.08 16.82 -11.06
N GLY A 154 15.59 15.85 -10.28
CA GLY A 154 15.41 16.01 -8.83
C GLY A 154 14.40 15.06 -8.22
N LYS A 155 14.31 15.11 -6.88
CA LYS A 155 13.43 14.27 -6.09
C LYS A 155 11.98 14.76 -6.12
N ASN A 156 11.03 13.80 -6.10
CA ASN A 156 9.59 14.04 -5.95
C ASN A 156 8.98 14.99 -7.01
N LEU A 157 9.54 15.03 -8.21
CA LEU A 157 9.10 15.93 -9.29
C LEU A 157 7.94 15.37 -10.12
N ALA A 158 7.73 14.06 -10.12
CA ALA A 158 6.58 13.45 -10.77
C ALA A 158 5.55 13.06 -9.72
N ALA A 159 4.34 13.60 -9.84
CA ALA A 159 3.26 13.36 -8.89
C ALA A 159 2.06 12.70 -9.58
N MET A 160 1.51 11.66 -8.96
CA MET A 160 0.27 11.03 -9.37
C MET A 160 -0.74 11.16 -8.23
N PRO A 161 -1.76 12.02 -8.38
CA PRO A 161 -2.82 12.11 -7.38
C PRO A 161 -3.61 10.80 -7.29
N TYR A 162 -3.85 10.31 -6.11
CA TYR A 162 -4.75 9.20 -5.84
C TYR A 162 -5.41 9.35 -4.46
N ALA A 163 -6.62 8.82 -4.32
CA ALA A 163 -7.26 8.67 -3.03
C ALA A 163 -7.15 7.19 -2.60
N PRO A 164 -6.45 6.87 -1.51
CA PRO A 164 -6.41 5.51 -1.00
C PRO A 164 -7.79 5.09 -0.49
N SER A 165 -8.11 3.81 -0.54
CA SER A 165 -9.38 3.31 0.02
C SER A 165 -9.37 3.35 1.55
N LEU A 166 -8.19 3.18 2.14
CA LEU A 166 -7.94 3.21 3.58
C LEU A 166 -6.43 3.38 3.78
N VAL A 167 -6.01 4.14 4.79
CA VAL A 167 -4.62 4.18 5.27
C VAL A 167 -4.55 3.51 6.63
N LEU A 168 -3.60 2.59 6.83
CA LEU A 168 -3.40 1.86 8.08
C LEU A 168 -2.05 2.24 8.69
N CYS A 169 -2.06 3.07 9.71
CA CYS A 169 -0.87 3.48 10.46
C CYS A 169 -0.76 2.64 11.73
N ASP A 170 0.10 1.61 11.70
CA ASP A 170 0.38 0.79 12.88
C ASP A 170 1.48 1.43 13.72
N THR A 171 1.14 1.89 14.92
CA THR A 171 2.10 2.56 15.80
C THR A 171 3.17 1.62 16.37
N GLU A 172 3.02 0.29 16.25
CA GLU A 172 4.06 -0.65 16.68
C GLU A 172 5.29 -0.61 15.77
N CYS A 173 5.13 -0.32 14.49
CA CYS A 173 6.24 -0.21 13.54
C CYS A 173 7.24 0.88 13.94
N LEU A 174 6.80 1.90 14.66
CA LEU A 174 7.66 3.02 15.07
C LEU A 174 8.67 2.63 16.15
N LYS A 175 8.48 1.49 16.81
CA LYS A 175 9.43 1.01 17.84
C LYS A 175 10.70 0.45 17.23
N ASP A 176 10.58 -0.11 16.02
CA ASP A 176 11.67 -0.75 15.29
C ASP A 176 12.30 0.21 14.27
N SER A 177 11.72 1.41 14.12
CA SER A 177 12.25 2.47 13.26
C SER A 177 13.43 3.16 13.95
N PRO A 178 14.56 3.39 13.25
CA PRO A 178 15.62 4.17 13.82
C PRO A 178 15.07 5.55 14.23
N CYS A 179 15.18 5.87 15.52
CA CYS A 179 14.91 7.23 16.00
C CYS A 179 15.89 8.15 15.27
N TYR A 180 15.38 9.01 14.43
CA TYR A 180 16.12 10.18 14.01
C TYR A 180 16.15 11.12 15.25
N GLU A 181 17.27 11.08 15.99
CA GLU A 181 17.64 12.13 16.91
C GLU A 181 17.94 13.44 16.17
#